data_632c2cdc4fad00bc4de7db6736ee7422
#
_entry.id   632c2cdc4fad00bc4de7db6736ee7422
#
_cell.length_a   1.000
_cell.length_b   1.000
_cell.length_c   1.000
_cell.angle_alpha   90.00
_cell.angle_beta   90.00
_cell.angle_gamma   90.00
#
_symmetry.space_group_name_H-M   'P 1'
#
loop_
_entity.id
_entity.type
_entity.pdbx_description
1 polymer ?
#
loop_
_entity_poly.entity_id
_entity_poly.type
_entity_poly.pdbx_seq_one_letter_code
_entity_poly.pdbx_strand_id
1 'polypeptide(L)'
;HLLHQLRLLDIPWGSLRELPDGRLGSFHEHWYLQWQPDYIIRLIQAGMWGNTVYTAACQYVLRQARETEALGELVALARATLLAGMGSVFQPLVSRLEDTAALTKDVYSLLQALPVLTDIQRYGDTRQTDVGAVEQLIQRLVPRVAIGLPPALLQIEEAVARDWMQLMVEGNRALSLLEDADQQSFWNRALRQISEASLAHPLLRGLSTRLLYDKEQLSAEAAARAMSYALSRHSEAEQCAFWLEGFLFGSGLLLLNLPELWRLIDNWVRQLPEPAFKASLPMIRRAFSNFSGPERERLLQLVRHGGRREKAKAAEEEPPAGFDQQRAKKVLPTLRLLLGLKEG
;
A
#
# COMPACT_ATOMS: atom_id res chain seq x y z
N HIS A 1 -14.39 4.55 -22.86
CA HIS A 1 -14.84 5.89 -22.45
C HIS A 1 -16.35 5.99 -22.27
N LEU A 2 -17.18 5.56 -23.26
CA LEU A 2 -18.65 5.70 -23.20
C LEU A 2 -19.26 5.11 -21.92
N LEU A 3 -18.85 3.90 -21.51
CA LEU A 3 -19.38 3.26 -20.30
C LEU A 3 -18.99 4.01 -19.03
N HIS A 4 -17.81 4.62 -18.98
CA HIS A 4 -17.40 5.50 -17.88
C HIS A 4 -18.24 6.78 -17.85
N GLN A 5 -18.53 7.40 -19.02
CA GLN A 5 -19.39 8.58 -19.12
C GLN A 5 -20.82 8.28 -18.65
N LEU A 6 -21.38 7.11 -19.04
CA LEU A 6 -22.69 6.67 -18.59
C LEU A 6 -22.73 6.43 -17.07
N ARG A 7 -21.67 5.84 -16.49
CA ARG A 7 -21.57 5.67 -15.03
C ARG A 7 -21.54 6.99 -14.28
N LEU A 8 -20.87 8.02 -14.82
CA LEU A 8 -20.90 9.37 -14.25
C LEU A 8 -22.32 9.96 -14.23
N LEU A 9 -23.15 9.61 -15.19
CA LEU A 9 -24.57 10.03 -15.28
C LEU A 9 -25.52 9.11 -14.49
N ASP A 10 -25.00 8.25 -13.62
CA ASP A 10 -25.74 7.24 -12.86
C ASP A 10 -26.49 6.22 -13.77
N ILE A 11 -25.91 5.89 -14.92
CA ILE A 11 -26.39 4.88 -15.85
C ILE A 11 -25.36 3.75 -15.93
N PRO A 12 -25.33 2.83 -14.95
CA PRO A 12 -24.33 1.77 -14.89
C PRO A 12 -24.65 0.62 -15.88
N TRP A 13 -24.65 0.91 -17.17
CA TRP A 13 -24.93 -0.06 -18.23
C TRP A 13 -23.92 -1.20 -18.30
N GLY A 14 -22.71 -0.96 -17.76
CA GLY A 14 -21.67 -1.95 -17.65
C GLY A 14 -21.04 -2.01 -16.27
N SER A 15 -20.68 -3.22 -15.84
CA SER A 15 -19.82 -3.46 -14.68
C SER A 15 -18.45 -3.95 -15.12
N LEU A 16 -17.39 -3.42 -14.51
CA LEU A 16 -16.02 -3.86 -14.74
C LEU A 16 -15.84 -5.27 -14.15
N ARG A 17 -15.29 -6.18 -14.96
CA ARG A 17 -14.97 -7.52 -14.51
C ARG A 17 -13.50 -7.59 -14.12
N GLU A 18 -13.24 -7.94 -12.86
CA GLU A 18 -11.90 -8.32 -12.43
C GLU A 18 -11.54 -9.68 -13.05
N LEU A 19 -10.49 -9.72 -13.84
CA LEU A 19 -9.97 -10.98 -14.36
C LEU A 19 -9.09 -11.63 -13.29
N PRO A 20 -9.23 -12.94 -13.04
CA PRO A 20 -8.44 -13.66 -12.04
C PRO A 20 -6.94 -13.71 -12.38
N ASP A 21 -6.60 -13.59 -13.65
CA ASP A 21 -5.21 -13.49 -14.11
C ASP A 21 -4.85 -12.01 -14.29
N GLY A 22 -4.33 -11.41 -13.21
CA GLY A 22 -3.71 -10.08 -13.26
C GLY A 22 -2.48 -10.10 -14.18
N ARG A 23 -2.69 -10.05 -15.48
CA ARG A 23 -1.63 -9.72 -16.44
C ARG A 23 -1.27 -8.25 -16.20
N LEU A 24 -0.30 -8.05 -15.33
CA LEU A 24 0.36 -6.77 -15.12
C LEU A 24 0.80 -6.22 -16.50
N GLY A 25 0.21 -5.09 -16.91
CA GLY A 25 0.55 -4.41 -18.17
C GLY A 25 -0.51 -4.43 -19.27
N SER A 26 -1.68 -5.01 -19.08
CA SER A 26 -2.78 -4.90 -20.04
C SER A 26 -3.76 -3.79 -19.62
N PHE A 27 -3.87 -2.73 -20.45
CA PHE A 27 -4.84 -1.64 -20.25
C PHE A 27 -6.23 -1.99 -20.82
N HIS A 28 -6.54 -3.27 -21.04
CA HIS A 28 -7.83 -3.70 -21.54
C HIS A 28 -8.82 -3.87 -20.40
N GLU A 29 -9.90 -3.12 -20.45
CA GLU A 29 -11.02 -3.24 -19.52
C GLU A 29 -12.05 -4.24 -20.07
N HIS A 30 -12.44 -5.19 -19.24
CA HIS A 30 -13.49 -6.15 -19.58
C HIS A 30 -14.79 -5.75 -18.90
N TRP A 31 -15.81 -5.50 -19.68
CA TRP A 31 -17.10 -5.04 -19.20
C TRP A 31 -18.17 -6.11 -19.40
N TYR A 32 -18.96 -6.35 -18.36
CA TYR A 32 -20.21 -7.08 -18.46
C TYR A 32 -21.34 -6.06 -18.65
N LEU A 33 -22.05 -6.16 -19.76
CA LEU A 33 -23.14 -5.24 -20.10
C LEU A 33 -24.48 -5.84 -19.69
N GLN A 34 -25.25 -5.07 -18.95
CA GLN A 34 -26.60 -5.44 -18.53
C GLN A 34 -27.53 -4.25 -18.68
N TRP A 35 -28.57 -4.42 -19.47
CA TRP A 35 -29.64 -3.43 -19.65
C TRP A 35 -30.65 -3.54 -18.52
N GLN A 36 -31.14 -2.38 -18.02
CA GLN A 36 -32.25 -2.28 -17.08
C GLN A 36 -33.28 -1.27 -17.61
N PRO A 37 -34.60 -1.52 -17.44
CA PRO A 37 -35.63 -0.65 -17.98
C PRO A 37 -35.61 0.79 -17.47
N ASP A 38 -35.18 1.01 -16.23
CA ASP A 38 -35.05 2.34 -15.63
C ASP A 38 -33.96 3.21 -16.29
N TYR A 39 -33.05 2.63 -17.05
CA TYR A 39 -32.04 3.40 -17.78
C TYR A 39 -32.65 4.32 -18.84
N ILE A 40 -33.84 4.02 -19.36
CA ILE A 40 -34.55 4.92 -20.27
C ILE A 40 -34.86 6.24 -19.53
N ILE A 41 -35.37 6.15 -18.33
CA ILE A 41 -35.70 7.33 -17.51
C ILE A 41 -34.44 8.14 -17.19
N ARG A 42 -33.37 7.46 -16.79
CA ARG A 42 -32.09 8.10 -16.49
C ARG A 42 -31.45 8.77 -17.71
N LEU A 43 -31.56 8.16 -18.90
CA LEU A 43 -31.09 8.76 -20.13
C LEU A 43 -31.88 10.04 -20.48
N ILE A 44 -33.22 10.04 -20.29
CA ILE A 44 -34.08 11.23 -20.50
C ILE A 44 -33.65 12.33 -19.50
N GLN A 45 -33.45 11.98 -18.24
CA GLN A 45 -32.97 12.92 -17.22
C GLN A 45 -31.56 13.46 -17.54
N ALA A 46 -30.65 12.61 -18.03
CA ALA A 46 -29.33 13.04 -18.49
C ALA A 46 -29.38 14.02 -19.64
N GLY A 47 -30.43 13.96 -20.46
CA GLY A 47 -30.70 14.93 -21.54
C GLY A 47 -30.88 16.39 -21.08
N MET A 48 -31.21 16.62 -19.81
CA MET A 48 -31.23 17.97 -19.22
C MET A 48 -29.81 18.61 -19.14
N TRP A 49 -28.77 17.80 -19.16
CA TRP A 49 -27.36 18.26 -19.04
C TRP A 49 -26.71 18.44 -20.42
N GLY A 50 -27.26 17.83 -21.51
CA GLY A 50 -26.68 17.95 -22.82
C GLY A 50 -27.29 16.98 -23.84
N ASN A 51 -27.08 17.27 -25.11
CA ASN A 51 -27.69 16.52 -26.24
C ASN A 51 -26.87 15.25 -26.59
N THR A 52 -25.70 15.05 -26.01
CA THR A 52 -24.88 13.84 -26.18
C THR A 52 -24.45 13.34 -24.81
N VAL A 53 -24.11 12.06 -24.69
CA VAL A 53 -23.60 11.47 -23.46
C VAL A 53 -22.37 12.23 -22.95
N TYR A 54 -21.46 12.58 -23.86
CA TYR A 54 -20.24 13.34 -23.51
C TYR A 54 -20.57 14.73 -22.95
N THR A 55 -21.40 15.52 -23.65
CA THR A 55 -21.74 16.87 -23.18
C THR A 55 -22.54 16.84 -21.88
N ALA A 56 -23.47 15.89 -21.75
CA ALA A 56 -24.22 15.68 -20.52
C ALA A 56 -23.31 15.33 -19.35
N ALA A 57 -22.38 14.38 -19.52
CA ALA A 57 -21.41 14.00 -18.50
C ALA A 57 -20.50 15.17 -18.12
N CYS A 58 -20.03 15.98 -19.07
CA CYS A 58 -19.20 17.16 -18.80
C CYS A 58 -19.95 18.18 -17.92
N GLN A 59 -21.18 18.53 -18.24
CA GLN A 59 -21.96 19.49 -17.46
C GLN A 59 -22.29 18.95 -16.06
N TYR A 60 -22.63 17.67 -15.99
CA TYR A 60 -22.91 17.00 -14.72
C TYR A 60 -21.68 17.01 -13.80
N VAL A 61 -20.50 16.62 -14.31
CA VAL A 61 -19.23 16.64 -13.55
C VAL A 61 -18.89 18.03 -13.06
N LEU A 62 -19.00 19.07 -13.90
CA LEU A 62 -18.73 20.46 -13.50
C LEU A 62 -19.67 20.94 -12.39
N ARG A 63 -20.93 20.52 -12.42
CA ARG A 63 -21.87 20.81 -11.34
C ARG A 63 -21.50 20.09 -10.07
N GLN A 64 -21.28 18.76 -10.12
CA GLN A 64 -20.87 17.98 -8.97
C GLN A 64 -19.60 18.53 -8.33
N ALA A 65 -18.61 18.92 -9.13
CA ALA A 65 -17.38 19.54 -8.64
C ALA A 65 -17.60 20.84 -7.86
N ARG A 66 -18.62 21.64 -8.23
CA ARG A 66 -18.96 22.87 -7.51
C ARG A 66 -19.71 22.62 -6.21
N GLU A 67 -20.58 21.62 -6.20
CA GLU A 67 -21.45 21.27 -5.06
C GLU A 67 -20.71 20.42 -4.02
N THR A 68 -19.64 19.71 -4.40
CA THR A 68 -18.88 18.81 -3.54
C THR A 68 -17.82 19.58 -2.73
N GLU A 69 -17.83 19.40 -1.42
CA GLU A 69 -16.85 19.98 -0.50
C GLU A 69 -15.83 18.95 0.03
N ALA A 70 -16.18 17.67 -0.03
CA ALA A 70 -15.32 16.59 0.44
C ALA A 70 -14.19 16.29 -0.55
N LEU A 71 -12.94 16.39 -0.09
CA LEU A 71 -11.76 16.17 -0.91
C LEU A 71 -11.75 14.78 -1.56
N GLY A 72 -12.10 13.73 -0.81
CA GLY A 72 -12.14 12.35 -1.30
C GLY A 72 -13.11 12.14 -2.46
N GLU A 73 -14.30 12.77 -2.41
CA GLU A 73 -15.31 12.71 -3.47
C GLU A 73 -14.81 13.43 -4.75
N LEU A 74 -14.18 14.60 -4.59
CA LEU A 74 -13.59 15.33 -5.71
C LEU A 74 -12.47 14.53 -6.40
N VAL A 75 -11.62 13.86 -5.61
CA VAL A 75 -10.55 13.01 -6.15
C VAL A 75 -11.13 11.80 -6.89
N ALA A 76 -12.17 11.17 -6.35
CA ALA A 76 -12.89 10.08 -7.02
C ALA A 76 -13.52 10.55 -8.33
N LEU A 77 -14.11 11.75 -8.34
CA LEU A 77 -14.70 12.37 -9.53
C LEU A 77 -13.62 12.66 -10.60
N ALA A 78 -12.44 13.16 -10.19
CA ALA A 78 -11.31 13.41 -11.10
C ALA A 78 -10.82 12.11 -11.76
N ARG A 79 -10.68 11.03 -10.98
CA ARG A 79 -10.33 9.72 -11.50
C ARG A 79 -11.35 9.20 -12.52
N ALA A 80 -12.65 9.31 -12.18
CA ALA A 80 -13.73 8.87 -13.07
C ALA A 80 -13.75 9.69 -14.37
N THR A 81 -13.50 10.99 -14.29
CA THR A 81 -13.43 11.93 -15.43
C THR A 81 -12.26 11.57 -16.37
N LEU A 82 -11.10 11.24 -15.80
CA LEU A 82 -9.93 10.78 -16.55
C LEU A 82 -10.21 9.47 -17.29
N LEU A 83 -10.80 8.48 -16.60
CA LEU A 83 -11.20 7.19 -17.21
C LEU A 83 -12.24 7.37 -18.32
N ALA A 84 -13.13 8.36 -18.18
CA ALA A 84 -14.14 8.71 -19.19
C ALA A 84 -13.56 9.46 -20.41
N GLY A 85 -12.28 9.84 -20.39
CA GLY A 85 -11.63 10.57 -21.48
C GLY A 85 -12.15 11.99 -21.67
N MET A 86 -12.50 12.66 -20.56
CA MET A 86 -13.17 13.97 -20.59
C MET A 86 -12.16 15.10 -20.28
N GLY A 87 -11.13 15.25 -21.10
CA GLY A 87 -10.05 16.22 -20.91
C GLY A 87 -10.52 17.69 -20.79
N SER A 88 -11.61 18.06 -21.45
CA SER A 88 -12.13 19.45 -21.39
C SER A 88 -12.60 19.90 -20.02
N VAL A 89 -13.02 18.97 -19.14
CA VAL A 89 -13.48 19.28 -17.78
C VAL A 89 -12.47 18.87 -16.71
N PHE A 90 -11.39 18.21 -17.09
CA PHE A 90 -10.40 17.72 -16.15
C PHE A 90 -9.64 18.87 -15.45
N GLN A 91 -9.17 19.87 -16.21
CA GLN A 91 -8.45 21.02 -15.64
C GLN A 91 -9.30 21.86 -14.65
N PRO A 92 -10.55 22.25 -14.97
CA PRO A 92 -11.42 22.90 -14.00
C PRO A 92 -11.65 22.08 -12.72
N LEU A 93 -11.72 20.76 -12.84
CA LEU A 93 -11.90 19.88 -11.71
C LEU A 93 -10.63 19.79 -10.83
N VAL A 94 -9.44 19.75 -11.45
CA VAL A 94 -8.16 19.78 -10.73
C VAL A 94 -7.98 21.11 -10.00
N SER A 95 -8.34 22.24 -10.61
CA SER A 95 -8.31 23.54 -9.89
C SER A 95 -9.22 23.53 -8.66
N ARG A 96 -10.41 22.95 -8.76
CA ARG A 96 -11.31 22.80 -7.59
C ARG A 96 -10.72 21.90 -6.52
N LEU A 97 -10.03 20.81 -6.93
CA LEU A 97 -9.28 19.94 -6.02
C LEU A 97 -8.18 20.70 -5.25
N GLU A 98 -7.40 21.52 -5.96
CA GLU A 98 -6.35 22.36 -5.34
C GLU A 98 -6.93 23.29 -4.28
N ASP A 99 -8.02 24.00 -4.60
CA ASP A 99 -8.70 24.92 -3.67
C ASP A 99 -9.20 24.17 -2.43
N THR A 100 -9.88 23.04 -2.62
CA THR A 100 -10.41 22.23 -1.53
C THR A 100 -9.30 21.65 -0.69
N ALA A 101 -8.26 21.10 -1.30
CA ALA A 101 -7.10 20.56 -0.61
C ALA A 101 -6.36 21.63 0.20
N ALA A 102 -6.26 22.86 -0.31
CA ALA A 102 -5.64 23.97 0.41
C ALA A 102 -6.38 24.31 1.71
N LEU A 103 -7.70 24.22 1.72
CA LEU A 103 -8.57 24.48 2.88
C LEU A 103 -8.68 23.30 3.84
N THR A 104 -8.44 22.07 3.38
CA THR A 104 -8.56 20.86 4.19
C THR A 104 -7.44 20.81 5.23
N LYS A 105 -7.81 20.75 6.52
CA LYS A 105 -6.88 20.61 7.66
C LYS A 105 -6.76 19.18 8.14
N ASP A 106 -7.72 18.35 7.82
CA ASP A 106 -7.76 16.94 8.22
C ASP A 106 -6.71 16.12 7.47
N VAL A 107 -5.71 15.67 8.21
CA VAL A 107 -4.58 14.88 7.67
C VAL A 107 -5.05 13.52 7.14
N TYR A 108 -6.10 12.94 7.74
CA TYR A 108 -6.66 11.68 7.27
C TYR A 108 -7.18 11.81 5.84
N SER A 109 -8.00 12.82 5.58
CA SER A 109 -8.54 13.11 4.25
C SER A 109 -7.45 13.44 3.23
N LEU A 110 -6.40 14.18 3.64
CA LEU A 110 -5.27 14.47 2.76
C LEU A 110 -4.49 13.20 2.39
N LEU A 111 -4.21 12.32 3.35
CA LEU A 111 -3.51 11.07 3.10
C LEU A 111 -4.36 10.12 2.24
N GLN A 112 -5.67 10.07 2.47
CA GLN A 112 -6.61 9.25 1.69
C GLN A 112 -6.68 9.68 0.21
N ALA A 113 -6.45 10.94 -0.08
CA ALA A 113 -6.42 11.45 -1.45
C ALA A 113 -5.17 11.01 -2.23
N LEU A 114 -4.02 10.83 -1.57
CA LEU A 114 -2.73 10.58 -2.23
C LEU A 114 -2.72 9.33 -3.14
N PRO A 115 -3.20 8.15 -2.74
CA PRO A 115 -3.19 6.97 -3.61
C PRO A 115 -3.95 7.20 -4.93
N VAL A 116 -5.11 7.86 -4.85
CA VAL A 116 -5.94 8.13 -6.03
C VAL A 116 -5.31 9.20 -6.92
N LEU A 117 -4.71 10.25 -6.34
CA LEU A 117 -3.98 11.28 -7.11
C LEU A 117 -2.76 10.67 -7.82
N THR A 118 -2.03 9.77 -7.16
CA THR A 118 -0.92 9.03 -7.77
C THR A 118 -1.39 8.16 -8.94
N ASP A 119 -2.52 7.48 -8.79
CA ASP A 119 -3.13 6.70 -9.88
C ASP A 119 -3.51 7.61 -11.06
N ILE A 120 -4.09 8.79 -10.79
CA ILE A 120 -4.46 9.79 -11.82
C ILE A 120 -3.20 10.26 -12.57
N GLN A 121 -2.12 10.61 -11.87
CA GLN A 121 -0.86 11.04 -12.49
C GLN A 121 -0.31 9.95 -13.42
N ARG A 122 -0.18 8.72 -12.94
CA ARG A 122 0.36 7.60 -13.71
C ARG A 122 -0.51 7.21 -14.90
N TYR A 123 -1.83 7.23 -14.73
CA TYR A 123 -2.78 6.88 -15.79
C TYR A 123 -2.89 7.98 -16.85
N GLY A 124 -2.85 9.26 -16.43
CA GLY A 124 -2.89 10.42 -17.31
C GLY A 124 -1.65 10.52 -18.20
N ASP A 125 -0.47 10.24 -17.66
CA ASP A 125 0.78 10.17 -18.43
C ASP A 125 0.68 9.12 -19.55
N THR A 126 0.16 7.94 -19.26
CA THR A 126 -0.07 6.89 -20.26
C THR A 126 -1.05 7.30 -21.36
N ARG A 127 -2.01 8.19 -21.09
CA ARG A 127 -3.03 8.65 -22.03
C ARG A 127 -2.74 10.03 -22.64
N GLN A 128 -1.56 10.58 -22.43
CA GLN A 128 -1.16 11.91 -22.91
C GLN A 128 -2.13 13.02 -22.44
N THR A 129 -2.74 12.85 -21.27
CA THR A 129 -3.52 13.90 -20.62
C THR A 129 -2.58 14.76 -19.79
N ASP A 130 -2.70 16.09 -19.87
CA ASP A 130 -1.90 16.99 -19.04
C ASP A 130 -2.28 16.80 -17.55
N VAL A 131 -1.37 16.19 -16.81
CA VAL A 131 -1.51 15.92 -15.36
C VAL A 131 -0.56 16.76 -14.52
N GLY A 132 0.10 17.75 -15.11
CA GLY A 132 1.08 18.61 -14.42
C GLY A 132 0.49 19.31 -13.18
N ALA A 133 -0.77 19.72 -13.22
CA ALA A 133 -1.47 20.26 -12.06
C ALA A 133 -1.66 19.23 -10.94
N VAL A 134 -1.93 17.96 -11.28
CA VAL A 134 -2.04 16.87 -10.29
C VAL A 134 -0.69 16.59 -9.63
N GLU A 135 0.38 16.60 -10.40
CA GLU A 135 1.75 16.46 -9.89
C GLU A 135 2.07 17.59 -8.89
N GLN A 136 1.80 18.85 -9.25
CA GLN A 136 1.99 19.99 -8.36
C GLN A 136 1.13 19.88 -7.08
N LEU A 137 -0.10 19.39 -7.21
CA LEU A 137 -0.96 19.13 -6.05
C LEU A 137 -0.33 18.09 -5.11
N ILE A 138 0.15 16.96 -5.63
CA ILE A 138 0.83 15.93 -4.83
C ILE A 138 2.06 16.51 -4.13
N GLN A 139 2.90 17.29 -4.85
CA GLN A 139 4.09 17.94 -4.30
C GLN A 139 3.77 18.88 -3.12
N ARG A 140 2.59 19.51 -3.12
CA ARG A 140 2.11 20.35 -2.01
C ARG A 140 1.48 19.55 -0.88
N LEU A 141 0.80 18.44 -1.19
CA LEU A 141 0.10 17.62 -0.20
C LEU A 141 1.05 16.79 0.67
N VAL A 142 2.05 16.13 0.07
CA VAL A 142 2.92 15.21 0.80
C VAL A 142 3.65 15.86 1.97
N PRO A 143 4.27 17.05 1.84
CA PRO A 143 4.87 17.73 3.00
C PRO A 143 3.86 18.06 4.10
N ARG A 144 2.62 18.44 3.75
CA ARG A 144 1.57 18.73 4.73
C ARG A 144 1.14 17.47 5.47
N VAL A 145 0.95 16.38 4.75
CA VAL A 145 0.66 15.06 5.36
C VAL A 145 1.82 14.64 6.26
N ALA A 146 3.06 14.73 5.79
CA ALA A 146 4.24 14.32 6.55
C ALA A 146 4.42 15.11 7.87
N ILE A 147 4.08 16.38 7.86
CA ILE A 147 4.14 17.23 9.07
C ILE A 147 2.97 16.93 10.01
N GLY A 148 1.76 16.75 9.46
CA GLY A 148 0.55 16.57 10.25
C GLY A 148 0.34 15.15 10.77
N LEU A 149 0.92 14.14 10.12
CA LEU A 149 0.69 12.73 10.45
C LEU A 149 1.22 12.33 11.84
N PRO A 150 2.45 12.63 12.25
CA PRO A 150 2.95 12.22 13.58
C PRO A 150 2.07 12.74 14.74
N PRO A 151 1.69 14.02 14.81
CA PRO A 151 0.83 14.50 15.89
C PRO A 151 -0.60 13.94 15.85
N ALA A 152 -1.13 13.62 14.64
CA ALA A 152 -2.47 13.04 14.48
C ALA A 152 -2.58 11.61 15.04
N LEU A 153 -1.45 10.92 15.22
CA LEU A 153 -1.39 9.52 15.66
C LEU A 153 -1.09 9.36 17.15
N LEU A 154 -1.05 10.45 17.91
CA LEU A 154 -0.78 10.39 19.34
C LEU A 154 -2.05 10.04 20.12
N GLN A 155 -1.91 9.10 21.07
CA GLN A 155 -2.98 8.73 22.03
C GLN A 155 -4.29 8.29 21.37
N ILE A 156 -4.23 7.63 20.22
CA ILE A 156 -5.39 7.08 19.53
C ILE A 156 -5.72 5.66 20.03
N GLU A 157 -6.98 5.28 19.94
CA GLU A 157 -7.46 3.95 20.28
C GLU A 157 -7.14 2.91 19.19
N GLU A 158 -7.20 1.61 19.56
CA GLU A 158 -6.88 0.49 18.66
C GLU A 158 -7.66 0.54 17.33
N ALA A 159 -8.97 0.75 17.38
CA ALA A 159 -9.80 0.77 16.16
C ALA A 159 -9.32 1.85 15.18
N VAL A 160 -9.08 3.05 15.69
CA VAL A 160 -8.55 4.18 14.91
C VAL A 160 -7.14 3.90 14.40
N ALA A 161 -6.30 3.26 15.22
CA ALA A 161 -4.94 2.89 14.82
C ALA A 161 -4.94 1.89 13.66
N ARG A 162 -5.92 1.00 13.56
CA ARG A 162 -6.07 0.05 12.45
C ARG A 162 -6.46 0.74 11.15
N ASP A 163 -7.37 1.70 11.21
CA ASP A 163 -7.75 2.48 10.03
C ASP A 163 -6.56 3.28 9.51
N TRP A 164 -5.80 3.92 10.41
CA TRP A 164 -4.56 4.61 10.06
C TRP A 164 -3.49 3.68 9.48
N MET A 165 -3.37 2.46 10.03
CA MET A 165 -2.43 1.46 9.52
C MET A 165 -2.68 1.15 8.05
N GLN A 166 -3.94 0.87 7.69
CA GLN A 166 -4.34 0.61 6.30
C GLN A 166 -4.01 1.80 5.40
N LEU A 167 -4.39 2.99 5.84
CA LEU A 167 -4.17 4.23 5.09
C LEU A 167 -2.68 4.56 4.91
N MET A 168 -1.86 4.33 5.93
CA MET A 168 -0.40 4.51 5.84
C MET A 168 0.26 3.53 4.87
N VAL A 169 -0.23 2.29 4.80
CA VAL A 169 0.26 1.28 3.84
C VAL A 169 -0.08 1.71 2.41
N GLU A 170 -1.31 2.14 2.16
CA GLU A 170 -1.75 2.62 0.85
C GLU A 170 -0.97 3.88 0.43
N GLY A 171 -0.81 4.85 1.33
CA GLY A 171 -0.01 6.06 1.11
C GLY A 171 1.45 5.75 0.83
N ASN A 172 2.06 4.84 1.61
CA ASN A 172 3.45 4.40 1.38
C ASN A 172 3.63 3.76 0.00
N ARG A 173 2.67 2.90 -0.42
CA ARG A 173 2.68 2.29 -1.75
C ARG A 173 2.58 3.35 -2.85
N ALA A 174 1.64 4.29 -2.71
CA ALA A 174 1.44 5.38 -3.66
C ALA A 174 2.72 6.21 -3.84
N LEU A 175 3.32 6.66 -2.74
CA LEU A 175 4.54 7.46 -2.77
C LEU A 175 5.74 6.69 -3.35
N SER A 176 5.82 5.36 -3.12
CA SER A 176 6.87 4.53 -3.71
C SER A 176 6.75 4.41 -5.23
N LEU A 177 5.54 4.59 -5.79
CA LEU A 177 5.31 4.55 -7.23
C LEU A 177 5.66 5.87 -7.96
N LEU A 178 5.82 6.98 -7.21
CA LEU A 178 6.14 8.29 -7.79
C LEU A 178 7.62 8.47 -8.14
N GLU A 179 8.52 7.65 -7.55
CA GLU A 179 9.98 7.73 -7.73
C GLU A 179 10.59 9.13 -7.43
N ASP A 180 9.87 9.97 -6.67
CA ASP A 180 10.29 11.30 -6.27
C ASP A 180 11.02 11.24 -4.92
N ALA A 181 12.33 11.50 -4.94
CA ALA A 181 13.21 11.41 -3.78
C ALA A 181 12.85 12.41 -2.67
N ASP A 182 12.41 13.62 -3.04
CA ASP A 182 12.06 14.66 -2.07
C ASP A 182 10.77 14.28 -1.32
N GLN A 183 9.75 13.82 -2.05
CA GLN A 183 8.50 13.35 -1.45
C GLN A 183 8.73 12.14 -0.55
N GLN A 184 9.58 11.21 -0.98
CA GLN A 184 9.95 10.05 -0.17
C GLN A 184 10.72 10.47 1.09
N SER A 185 11.57 11.50 1.01
CA SER A 185 12.31 12.04 2.17
C SER A 185 11.35 12.61 3.23
N PHE A 186 10.34 13.40 2.82
CA PHE A 186 9.30 13.90 3.74
C PHE A 186 8.56 12.75 4.43
N TRP A 187 8.13 11.75 3.66
CA TRP A 187 7.43 10.60 4.18
C TRP A 187 8.29 9.78 5.16
N ASN A 188 9.53 9.48 4.79
CA ASN A 188 10.44 8.71 5.64
C ASN A 188 10.75 9.44 6.95
N ARG A 189 10.82 10.78 6.94
CA ARG A 189 10.96 11.60 8.16
C ARG A 189 9.74 11.43 9.07
N ALA A 190 8.53 11.50 8.51
CA ALA A 190 7.30 11.27 9.28
C ALA A 190 7.27 9.87 9.90
N LEU A 191 7.58 8.83 9.12
CA LEU A 191 7.66 7.45 9.61
C LEU A 191 8.68 7.31 10.76
N ARG A 192 9.83 7.98 10.67
CA ARG A 192 10.85 7.97 11.73
C ARG A 192 10.32 8.61 13.01
N GLN A 193 9.68 9.77 12.91
CA GLN A 193 9.05 10.42 14.05
C GLN A 193 7.99 9.53 14.71
N ILE A 194 7.16 8.84 13.93
CA ILE A 194 6.13 7.93 14.46
C ILE A 194 6.78 6.72 15.14
N SER A 195 7.80 6.12 14.54
CA SER A 195 8.49 4.94 15.12
C SER A 195 9.11 5.23 16.49
N GLU A 196 9.55 6.47 16.72
CA GLU A 196 10.21 6.94 17.93
C GLU A 196 9.23 7.55 18.96
N ALA A 197 8.00 7.91 18.53
CA ALA A 197 7.02 8.57 19.39
C ALA A 197 6.42 7.61 20.42
N SER A 198 6.77 7.76 21.71
CA SER A 198 6.27 6.89 22.79
C SER A 198 4.77 6.94 23.00
N LEU A 199 4.11 8.07 22.66
CA LEU A 199 2.67 8.27 22.77
C LEU A 199 1.88 7.79 21.53
N ALA A 200 2.56 7.42 20.43
CA ALA A 200 1.90 6.83 19.28
C ALA A 200 1.55 5.36 19.56
N HIS A 201 0.40 4.91 19.00
CA HIS A 201 -0.05 3.54 19.20
C HIS A 201 1.01 2.52 18.72
N PRO A 202 1.35 1.47 19.51
CA PRO A 202 2.44 0.53 19.20
C PRO A 202 2.31 -0.13 17.81
N LEU A 203 1.09 -0.42 17.37
CA LEU A 203 0.80 -0.94 16.04
C LEU A 203 1.42 -0.06 14.94
N LEU A 204 1.24 1.26 15.04
CA LEU A 204 1.74 2.22 14.05
C LEU A 204 3.24 2.46 14.18
N ARG A 205 3.78 2.37 15.39
CA ARG A 205 5.23 2.40 15.64
C ARG A 205 5.92 1.20 14.97
N GLY A 206 5.37 0.00 15.16
CA GLY A 206 5.85 -1.22 14.53
C GLY A 206 5.77 -1.15 13.00
N LEU A 207 4.62 -0.71 12.45
CA LEU A 207 4.45 -0.50 11.01
C LEU A 207 5.48 0.50 10.46
N SER A 208 5.64 1.66 11.10
CA SER A 208 6.58 2.69 10.65
C SER A 208 8.02 2.18 10.64
N THR A 209 8.42 1.40 11.65
CA THR A 209 9.72 0.75 11.69
C THR A 209 9.89 -0.24 10.53
N ARG A 210 8.86 -1.01 10.22
CA ARG A 210 8.85 -1.95 9.09
C ARG A 210 8.98 -1.23 7.76
N LEU A 211 8.19 -0.19 7.50
CA LEU A 211 8.21 0.57 6.25
C LEU A 211 9.57 1.26 6.02
N LEU A 212 10.21 1.75 7.07
CA LEU A 212 11.58 2.28 7.00
C LEU A 212 12.61 1.20 6.68
N TYR A 213 12.47 0.02 7.28
CA TYR A 213 13.34 -1.11 6.99
C TYR A 213 13.20 -1.58 5.54
N ASP A 214 11.98 -1.74 5.04
CA ASP A 214 11.71 -2.19 3.66
C ASP A 214 12.25 -1.21 2.61
N LYS A 215 12.42 0.07 2.96
CA LYS A 215 13.03 1.11 2.12
C LYS A 215 14.54 1.30 2.35
N GLU A 216 15.18 0.41 3.09
CA GLU A 216 16.61 0.51 3.44
C GLU A 216 17.00 1.79 4.21
N GLN A 217 15.99 2.48 4.78
CA GLN A 217 16.19 3.67 5.61
C GLN A 217 16.53 3.31 7.07
N LEU A 218 16.50 2.03 7.41
CA LEU A 218 16.84 1.47 8.70
C LEU A 218 17.64 0.18 8.48
N SER A 219 18.80 0.05 9.15
CA SER A 219 19.59 -1.18 9.05
C SER A 219 18.95 -2.34 9.83
N ALA A 220 19.35 -3.58 9.51
CA ALA A 220 18.87 -4.77 10.23
C ALA A 220 19.17 -4.71 11.73
N GLU A 221 20.35 -4.20 12.12
CA GLU A 221 20.74 -4.04 13.53
C GLU A 221 19.88 -2.99 14.22
N ALA A 222 19.53 -1.90 13.53
CA ALA A 222 18.65 -0.86 14.07
C ALA A 222 17.21 -1.37 14.23
N ALA A 223 16.72 -2.16 13.27
CA ALA A 223 15.41 -2.82 13.37
C ALA A 223 15.38 -3.84 14.54
N ALA A 224 16.45 -4.62 14.70
CA ALA A 224 16.58 -5.55 15.84
C ALA A 224 16.63 -4.82 17.18
N ARG A 225 17.32 -3.69 17.28
CA ARG A 225 17.32 -2.85 18.50
C ARG A 225 15.93 -2.30 18.80
N ALA A 226 15.22 -1.78 17.79
CA ALA A 226 13.85 -1.27 17.95
C ALA A 226 12.91 -2.37 18.45
N MET A 227 13.00 -3.58 17.87
CA MET A 227 12.24 -4.75 18.33
C MET A 227 12.62 -5.15 19.76
N SER A 228 13.90 -5.22 20.09
CA SER A 228 14.37 -5.56 21.45
C SER A 228 13.84 -4.58 22.49
N TYR A 229 13.82 -3.29 22.16
CA TYR A 229 13.24 -2.26 23.03
C TYR A 229 11.72 -2.44 23.18
N ALA A 230 11.01 -2.64 22.08
CA ALA A 230 9.56 -2.82 22.08
C ALA A 230 9.12 -4.07 22.85
N LEU A 231 9.90 -5.17 22.78
CA LEU A 231 9.64 -6.43 23.47
C LEU A 231 10.31 -6.51 24.87
N SER A 232 10.71 -5.39 25.44
CA SER A 232 11.36 -5.37 26.75
C SER A 232 10.40 -5.80 27.87
N ARG A 233 10.96 -6.32 28.97
CA ARG A 233 10.19 -6.77 30.15
C ARG A 233 9.40 -5.65 30.85
N HIS A 234 9.74 -4.40 30.57
CA HIS A 234 9.09 -3.23 31.16
C HIS A 234 7.83 -2.81 30.39
N SER A 235 7.61 -3.38 29.20
CA SER A 235 6.43 -3.09 28.37
C SER A 235 5.32 -4.07 28.67
N GLU A 236 4.07 -3.60 28.64
CA GLU A 236 2.90 -4.47 28.75
C GLU A 236 2.86 -5.44 27.57
N ALA A 237 2.51 -6.70 27.81
CA ALA A 237 2.51 -7.76 26.80
C ALA A 237 1.63 -7.44 25.59
N GLU A 238 0.51 -6.76 25.85
CA GLU A 238 -0.42 -6.33 24.80
C GLU A 238 0.22 -5.26 23.89
N GLN A 239 0.92 -4.29 24.46
CA GLN A 239 1.65 -3.27 23.70
C GLN A 239 2.75 -3.88 22.84
N CYS A 240 3.47 -4.88 23.38
CA CYS A 240 4.45 -5.65 22.62
C CYS A 240 3.82 -6.37 21.43
N ALA A 241 2.65 -7.00 21.65
CA ALA A 241 1.94 -7.75 20.62
C ALA A 241 1.42 -6.83 19.51
N PHE A 242 0.91 -5.63 19.81
CA PHE A 242 0.53 -4.63 18.82
C PHE A 242 1.73 -4.15 18.00
N TRP A 243 2.86 -3.90 18.65
CA TRP A 243 4.05 -3.49 17.94
C TRP A 243 4.53 -4.58 16.96
N LEU A 244 4.51 -5.85 17.38
CA LEU A 244 4.83 -6.98 16.52
C LEU A 244 3.85 -7.11 15.36
N GLU A 245 2.56 -6.95 15.58
CA GLU A 245 1.53 -7.00 14.53
C GLU A 245 1.84 -5.97 13.45
N GLY A 246 2.19 -4.75 13.82
CA GLY A 246 2.57 -3.70 12.87
C GLY A 246 3.88 -4.00 12.14
N PHE A 247 4.90 -4.46 12.86
CA PHE A 247 6.22 -4.73 12.28
C PHE A 247 6.22 -5.95 11.34
N LEU A 248 5.41 -6.96 11.61
CA LEU A 248 5.30 -8.17 10.79
C LEU A 248 4.27 -8.04 9.66
N PHE A 249 3.67 -6.87 9.50
CA PHE A 249 2.71 -6.64 8.44
C PHE A 249 3.29 -6.96 7.06
N GLY A 250 2.54 -7.70 6.26
CA GLY A 250 2.78 -7.96 4.84
C GLY A 250 3.56 -9.24 4.52
N SER A 251 4.64 -9.60 5.25
CA SER A 251 5.41 -10.81 4.91
C SER A 251 6.23 -11.37 6.08
N GLY A 252 6.23 -12.69 6.18
CA GLY A 252 7.07 -13.46 7.10
C GLY A 252 8.52 -13.67 6.62
N LEU A 253 8.84 -13.29 5.38
CA LEU A 253 10.19 -13.46 4.82
C LEU A 253 11.26 -12.76 5.66
N LEU A 254 10.91 -11.64 6.30
CA LEU A 254 11.80 -10.93 7.20
C LEU A 254 12.35 -11.84 8.32
N LEU A 255 11.46 -12.62 8.96
CA LEU A 255 11.84 -13.52 10.04
C LEU A 255 12.67 -14.72 9.54
N LEU A 256 12.44 -15.13 8.30
CA LEU A 256 13.19 -16.20 7.66
C LEU A 256 14.62 -15.76 7.30
N ASN A 257 14.79 -14.49 6.91
CA ASN A 257 16.07 -13.94 6.48
C ASN A 257 16.91 -13.41 7.63
N LEU A 258 16.27 -12.97 8.73
CA LEU A 258 16.93 -12.41 9.92
C LEU A 258 16.64 -13.28 11.16
N PRO A 259 17.43 -14.35 11.40
CA PRO A 259 17.24 -15.25 12.55
C PRO A 259 17.28 -14.56 13.91
N GLU A 260 17.92 -13.40 13.99
CA GLU A 260 17.99 -12.60 15.21
C GLU A 260 16.63 -12.05 15.62
N LEU A 261 15.84 -11.58 14.65
CA LEU A 261 14.48 -11.10 14.91
C LEU A 261 13.57 -12.25 15.39
N TRP A 262 13.72 -13.42 14.80
CA TRP A 262 13.00 -14.60 15.27
C TRP A 262 13.34 -14.95 16.72
N ARG A 263 14.64 -14.93 17.10
CA ARG A 263 15.06 -15.23 18.47
C ARG A 263 14.49 -14.22 19.48
N LEU A 264 14.39 -12.94 19.11
CA LEU A 264 13.79 -11.92 19.97
C LEU A 264 12.32 -12.22 20.24
N ILE A 265 11.56 -12.60 19.21
CA ILE A 265 10.14 -12.99 19.35
C ILE A 265 9.99 -14.26 20.18
N ASP A 266 10.77 -15.32 19.88
CA ASP A 266 10.72 -16.59 20.61
C ASP A 266 11.04 -16.40 22.09
N ASN A 267 12.08 -15.64 22.40
CA ASN A 267 12.45 -15.32 23.78
C ASN A 267 11.37 -14.53 24.51
N TRP A 268 10.77 -13.54 23.84
CA TRP A 268 9.68 -12.78 24.43
C TRP A 268 8.46 -13.67 24.71
N VAL A 269 8.01 -14.46 23.76
CA VAL A 269 6.86 -15.36 23.93
C VAL A 269 7.06 -16.36 25.06
N ARG A 270 8.28 -16.94 25.16
CA ARG A 270 8.62 -17.91 26.23
C ARG A 270 8.65 -17.30 27.63
N GLN A 271 8.85 -16.00 27.75
CA GLN A 271 8.90 -15.30 29.03
C GLN A 271 7.54 -14.75 29.48
N LEU A 272 6.51 -14.79 28.61
CA LEU A 272 5.19 -14.31 28.97
C LEU A 272 4.54 -15.21 30.01
N PRO A 273 3.98 -14.64 31.10
CA PRO A 273 3.06 -15.34 31.97
C PRO A 273 1.82 -15.82 31.21
N GLU A 274 1.24 -16.95 31.62
CA GLU A 274 0.09 -17.55 30.92
C GLU A 274 -1.08 -16.56 30.68
N PRO A 275 -1.51 -15.73 31.63
CA PRO A 275 -2.56 -14.75 31.41
C PRO A 275 -2.20 -13.73 30.33
N ALA A 276 -0.96 -13.20 30.35
CA ALA A 276 -0.47 -12.24 29.38
C ALA A 276 -0.34 -12.85 27.96
N PHE A 277 0.10 -14.12 27.88
CA PHE A 277 0.15 -14.86 26.62
C PHE A 277 -1.25 -15.01 26.03
N LYS A 278 -2.26 -15.41 26.84
CA LYS A 278 -3.65 -15.55 26.40
C LYS A 278 -4.23 -14.22 25.90
N ALA A 279 -3.96 -13.11 26.58
CA ALA A 279 -4.40 -11.77 26.16
C ALA A 279 -3.74 -11.32 24.85
N SER A 280 -2.45 -11.62 24.65
CA SER A 280 -1.69 -11.24 23.45
C SER A 280 -1.96 -12.15 22.23
N LEU A 281 -2.54 -13.34 22.44
CA LEU A 281 -2.72 -14.37 21.40
C LEU A 281 -3.51 -13.89 20.17
N PRO A 282 -4.60 -13.10 20.29
CA PRO A 282 -5.32 -12.59 19.13
C PRO A 282 -4.44 -11.73 18.21
N MET A 283 -3.61 -10.83 18.79
CA MET A 283 -2.70 -9.96 18.04
C MET A 283 -1.58 -10.76 17.38
N ILE A 284 -0.98 -11.71 18.12
CA ILE A 284 0.03 -12.62 17.58
C ILE A 284 -0.55 -13.41 16.39
N ARG A 285 -1.76 -13.94 16.52
CA ARG A 285 -2.43 -14.66 15.42
C ARG A 285 -2.64 -13.76 14.20
N ARG A 286 -3.06 -12.50 14.39
CA ARG A 286 -3.23 -11.56 13.28
C ARG A 286 -1.90 -11.25 12.60
N ALA A 287 -0.82 -11.02 13.36
CA ALA A 287 0.51 -10.79 12.83
C ALA A 287 0.96 -11.92 11.87
N PHE A 288 0.69 -13.19 12.24
CA PHE A 288 1.08 -14.35 11.44
C PHE A 288 0.05 -14.76 10.38
N SER A 289 -1.20 -14.29 10.47
CA SER A 289 -2.26 -14.66 9.51
C SER A 289 -2.01 -14.12 8.09
N ASN A 290 -1.31 -13.00 7.98
CA ASN A 290 -0.98 -12.35 6.72
C ASN A 290 0.15 -13.07 5.94
N PHE A 291 0.79 -14.07 6.55
CA PHE A 291 1.86 -14.81 5.90
C PHE A 291 1.31 -15.84 4.92
N SER A 292 1.97 -15.99 3.80
CA SER A 292 1.64 -17.02 2.81
C SER A 292 1.80 -18.43 3.37
N GLY A 293 1.13 -19.43 2.76
CA GLY A 293 1.25 -20.83 3.15
C GLY A 293 2.72 -21.31 3.26
N PRO A 294 3.55 -21.08 2.22
CA PRO A 294 4.97 -21.46 2.25
C PRO A 294 5.78 -20.75 3.35
N GLU A 295 5.50 -19.47 3.62
CA GLU A 295 6.18 -18.73 4.71
C GLU A 295 5.84 -19.34 6.08
N ARG A 296 4.55 -19.64 6.33
CA ARG A 296 4.11 -20.28 7.58
C ARG A 296 4.76 -21.64 7.79
N GLU A 297 4.87 -22.42 6.73
CA GLU A 297 5.49 -23.76 6.80
C GLU A 297 7.00 -23.67 7.12
N ARG A 298 7.72 -22.74 6.47
CA ARG A 298 9.14 -22.51 6.77
C ARG A 298 9.36 -21.99 8.20
N LEU A 299 8.50 -21.09 8.68
CA LEU A 299 8.53 -20.64 10.07
C LEU A 299 8.27 -21.78 11.05
N LEU A 300 7.31 -22.66 10.75
CA LEU A 300 7.04 -23.84 11.57
C LEU A 300 8.26 -24.78 11.65
N GLN A 301 9.00 -24.96 10.55
CA GLN A 301 10.25 -25.72 10.54
C GLN A 301 11.31 -25.04 11.42
N LEU A 302 11.47 -23.69 11.35
CA LEU A 302 12.36 -22.95 12.24
C LEU A 302 12.02 -23.16 13.73
N VAL A 303 10.72 -23.17 14.08
CA VAL A 303 10.27 -23.44 15.45
C VAL A 303 10.68 -24.84 15.89
N ARG A 304 10.43 -25.87 15.06
CA ARG A 304 10.75 -27.28 15.37
C ARG A 304 12.24 -27.51 15.54
N HIS A 305 13.09 -26.79 14.82
CA HIS A 305 14.55 -26.91 14.89
C HIS A 305 15.19 -25.90 15.87
N GLY A 306 14.40 -25.30 16.78
CA GLY A 306 14.90 -24.43 17.84
C GLY A 306 15.60 -23.16 17.35
N GLY A 307 15.20 -22.60 16.20
CA GLY A 307 15.78 -21.40 15.62
C GLY A 307 17.21 -21.57 15.08
N ARG A 308 17.78 -22.76 15.14
CA ARG A 308 18.98 -23.09 14.38
C ARG A 308 18.57 -23.25 12.92
N ARG A 309 19.04 -22.32 12.09
CA ARG A 309 19.28 -22.66 10.70
C ARG A 309 20.29 -23.82 10.77
N GLU A 310 19.84 -25.06 10.57
CA GLU A 310 20.75 -25.99 9.94
C GLU A 310 21.29 -25.20 8.75
N LYS A 311 22.61 -24.92 8.73
CA LYS A 311 23.26 -24.72 7.44
C LYS A 311 22.60 -25.79 6.62
N ALA A 312 21.73 -25.40 5.68
CA ALA A 312 21.37 -26.30 4.64
C ALA A 312 22.73 -26.77 4.18
N LYS A 313 23.17 -27.92 4.65
CA LYS A 313 23.94 -28.78 3.79
C LYS A 313 23.19 -28.59 2.50
N ALA A 314 23.82 -27.92 1.53
CA ALA A 314 23.45 -28.14 0.18
C ALA A 314 23.18 -29.63 0.18
N ALA A 315 21.91 -30.01 0.34
CA ALA A 315 21.51 -31.33 -0.03
C ALA A 315 22.04 -31.30 -1.45
N GLU A 316 23.07 -32.04 -1.67
CA GLU A 316 23.32 -32.56 -2.99
C GLU A 316 22.00 -33.25 -3.26
N GLU A 317 21.00 -32.45 -3.71
CA GLU A 317 19.84 -32.97 -4.41
C GLU A 317 20.52 -33.69 -5.56
N GLU A 318 20.51 -35.01 -5.48
CA GLU A 318 20.92 -35.81 -6.61
C GLU A 318 20.15 -35.23 -7.80
N PRO A 319 20.89 -34.74 -8.81
CA PRO A 319 20.25 -34.09 -9.93
C PRO A 319 19.22 -35.06 -10.50
N PRO A 320 18.02 -34.58 -10.87
CA PRO A 320 16.95 -35.42 -11.37
C PRO A 320 17.48 -36.38 -12.43
N ALA A 321 17.05 -37.62 -12.39
CA ALA A 321 17.52 -38.68 -13.28
C ALA A 321 17.49 -38.15 -14.75
N GLY A 322 18.65 -38.02 -15.37
CA GLY A 322 18.82 -37.44 -16.71
C GLY A 322 19.47 -36.02 -16.75
N PHE A 323 19.83 -35.43 -15.61
CA PHE A 323 20.52 -34.14 -15.59
C PHE A 323 22.00 -34.29 -15.96
N ASP A 324 22.40 -33.71 -17.11
CA ASP A 324 23.78 -33.74 -17.60
C ASP A 324 24.63 -32.67 -16.89
N GLN A 325 25.34 -33.10 -15.83
CA GLN A 325 26.23 -32.23 -15.05
C GLN A 325 27.39 -31.65 -15.88
N GLN A 326 27.87 -32.38 -16.89
CA GLN A 326 28.96 -31.87 -17.75
C GLN A 326 28.48 -30.73 -18.65
N ARG A 327 27.23 -30.83 -19.13
CA ARG A 327 26.60 -29.79 -19.92
C ARG A 327 26.25 -28.56 -19.06
N ALA A 328 25.81 -28.75 -17.85
CA ALA A 328 25.54 -27.67 -16.89
C ALA A 328 26.80 -26.88 -16.54
N LYS A 329 27.94 -27.56 -16.34
CA LYS A 329 29.25 -26.89 -16.09
C LYS A 329 29.70 -26.01 -17.24
N LYS A 330 29.37 -26.33 -18.48
CA LYS A 330 29.71 -25.49 -19.65
C LYS A 330 28.93 -24.19 -19.76
N VAL A 331 27.79 -24.08 -19.09
CA VAL A 331 26.93 -22.88 -19.04
C VAL A 331 27.38 -21.90 -17.96
N LEU A 332 28.08 -22.38 -16.92
CA LEU A 332 28.51 -21.56 -15.79
C LEU A 332 29.38 -20.34 -16.19
N PRO A 333 30.35 -20.41 -17.12
CA PRO A 333 31.13 -19.24 -17.56
C PRO A 333 30.25 -18.17 -18.19
N THR A 334 29.30 -18.58 -19.04
CA THR A 334 28.37 -17.66 -19.71
C THR A 334 27.42 -16.99 -18.70
N LEU A 335 26.91 -17.73 -17.71
CA LEU A 335 26.11 -17.18 -16.62
C LEU A 335 26.89 -16.18 -15.75
N ARG A 336 28.16 -16.48 -15.44
CA ARG A 336 29.03 -15.54 -14.70
C ARG A 336 29.25 -14.25 -15.47
N LEU A 337 29.46 -14.33 -16.75
CA LEU A 337 29.63 -13.18 -17.63
C LEU A 337 28.34 -12.31 -17.68
N LEU A 338 27.20 -12.94 -17.82
CA LEU A 338 25.89 -12.27 -17.81
C LEU A 338 25.55 -11.63 -16.46
N LEU A 339 26.02 -12.21 -15.35
CA LEU A 339 25.78 -11.69 -13.99
C LEU A 339 26.88 -10.70 -13.54
N GLY A 340 27.87 -10.38 -14.39
CA GLY A 340 28.94 -9.43 -14.07
C GLY A 340 29.90 -9.91 -12.97
N LEU A 341 29.96 -11.22 -12.68
CA LEU A 341 30.83 -11.80 -11.65
C LEU A 341 32.24 -11.97 -12.25
N LYS A 342 33.23 -11.23 -11.73
CA LYS A 342 34.62 -11.38 -12.10
C LYS A 342 35.16 -12.76 -11.70
N GLU A 343 35.99 -13.36 -12.56
CA GLU A 343 36.75 -14.55 -12.21
C GLU A 343 37.69 -14.21 -11.03
N GLY A 344 37.52 -14.94 -9.92
CA GLY A 344 38.43 -14.96 -8.79
C GLY A 344 39.36 -16.12 -8.93
#